data_b5013e8a4114529e8be7f5805a4f6b8d
#
_entry.id   b5013e8a4114529e8be7f5805a4f6b8d
#
_cell.length_a   1.000
_cell.length_b   1.000
_cell.length_c   1.000
_cell.angle_alpha   90.00
_cell.angle_beta   90.00
_cell.angle_gamma   90.00
#
_symmetry.space_group_name_H-M   'P 1'
#
loop_
_entity.id
_entity.type
_entity.pdbx_description
1 polymer ?
#
loop_
_entity_poly.entity_id
_entity_poly.type
_entity_poly.pdbx_seq_one_letter_code
_entity_poly.pdbx_strand_id
1 'polypeptide(L)'
;MRDETLDRIRRFTTDRDWDKFHSPANLAKSISIEANELLECFQWSDDGYDLEHVKEELADVIVYCVDMLDKLGLDVDEIVNAKMSKNEAKYPVEKAKGSAAKYDQL
;
A
#
# COMPACT_ATOMS: atom_id res chain seq x y z
N MET A 1 -5.86 -8.83 6.55
CA MET A 1 -6.13 -9.61 5.30
C MET A 1 -6.26 -11.07 5.65
N ARG A 2 -7.19 -11.78 5.02
CA ARG A 2 -7.43 -13.20 5.30
C ARG A 2 -6.29 -14.06 4.80
N ASP A 3 -6.03 -15.16 5.51
CA ASP A 3 -4.92 -16.06 5.18
C ASP A 3 -5.08 -16.69 3.78
N GLU A 4 -6.30 -17.03 3.38
CA GLU A 4 -6.55 -17.58 2.03
C GLU A 4 -6.18 -16.58 0.93
N THR A 5 -6.41 -15.30 1.17
CA THR A 5 -6.06 -14.25 0.21
C THR A 5 -4.54 -14.11 0.11
N LEU A 6 -3.85 -14.11 1.25
CA LEU A 6 -2.38 -14.07 1.28
C LEU A 6 -1.78 -15.28 0.57
N ASP A 7 -2.30 -16.47 0.84
CA ASP A 7 -1.83 -17.71 0.20
C ASP A 7 -2.05 -17.66 -1.32
N ARG A 8 -3.16 -17.10 -1.76
CA ARG A 8 -3.46 -16.95 -3.19
C ARG A 8 -2.47 -16.02 -3.88
N ILE A 9 -2.12 -14.90 -3.25
CA ILE A 9 -1.10 -13.96 -3.76
C ILE A 9 0.26 -14.66 -3.86
N ARG A 10 0.65 -15.38 -2.83
CA ARG A 10 1.93 -16.12 -2.79
C ARG A 10 2.00 -17.19 -3.87
N ARG A 11 0.95 -17.99 -4.03
CA ARG A 11 0.89 -19.01 -5.07
C ARG A 11 0.95 -18.43 -6.47
N PHE A 12 0.31 -17.30 -6.71
CA PHE A 12 0.35 -16.63 -8.00
C PHE A 12 1.81 -16.36 -8.42
N THR A 13 2.60 -15.82 -7.50
CA THR A 13 4.02 -15.52 -7.73
C THR A 13 4.86 -16.80 -7.89
N THR A 14 4.66 -17.76 -7.00
CA THR A 14 5.42 -19.03 -6.99
C THR A 14 5.15 -19.85 -8.25
N ASP A 15 3.88 -19.99 -8.65
CA ASP A 15 3.50 -20.80 -9.81
C ASP A 15 4.09 -20.27 -11.11
N ARG A 16 4.37 -18.98 -11.17
CA ARG A 16 4.93 -18.31 -12.36
C ARG A 16 6.45 -18.11 -12.28
N ASP A 17 7.06 -18.55 -11.19
CA ASP A 17 8.49 -18.35 -10.94
C ASP A 17 8.90 -16.88 -11.02
N TRP A 18 8.04 -15.99 -10.52
CA TRP A 18 8.27 -14.54 -10.57
C TRP A 18 9.06 -14.01 -9.38
N ASP A 19 9.19 -14.81 -8.31
CA ASP A 19 9.94 -14.40 -7.13
C ASP A 19 11.37 -13.98 -7.48
N LYS A 20 11.98 -14.62 -8.46
CA LYS A 20 13.34 -14.29 -8.91
C LYS A 20 13.48 -12.88 -9.47
N PHE A 21 12.36 -12.25 -9.88
CA PHE A 21 12.35 -10.87 -10.36
C PHE A 21 12.00 -9.86 -9.27
N HIS A 22 11.56 -10.33 -8.11
CA HIS A 22 11.03 -9.53 -7.01
C HIS A 22 12.11 -9.12 -6.02
N SER A 23 13.13 -8.37 -6.47
CA SER A 23 14.00 -7.70 -5.52
C SER A 23 13.21 -6.62 -4.77
N PRO A 24 13.61 -6.24 -3.55
CA PRO A 24 12.95 -5.12 -2.85
C PRO A 24 12.89 -3.85 -3.69
N ALA A 25 13.97 -3.53 -4.40
CA ALA A 25 13.99 -2.36 -5.29
C ALA A 25 12.98 -2.46 -6.42
N ASN A 26 12.88 -3.63 -7.08
CA ASN A 26 11.91 -3.84 -8.15
C ASN A 26 10.47 -3.80 -7.63
N LEU A 27 10.22 -4.34 -6.44
CA LEU A 27 8.90 -4.28 -5.83
C LEU A 27 8.52 -2.85 -5.46
N ALA A 28 9.45 -2.05 -4.94
CA ALA A 28 9.21 -0.64 -4.67
C ALA A 28 8.85 0.13 -5.95
N LYS A 29 9.54 -0.16 -7.05
CA LYS A 29 9.21 0.42 -8.36
C LYS A 29 7.80 0.02 -8.82
N SER A 30 7.45 -1.26 -8.68
CA SER A 30 6.12 -1.76 -9.04
C SER A 30 5.02 -1.11 -8.21
N ILE A 31 5.24 -0.94 -6.90
CA ILE A 31 4.29 -0.23 -6.02
C ILE A 31 4.08 1.20 -6.52
N SER A 32 5.15 1.89 -6.87
CA SER A 32 5.07 3.27 -7.37
C SER A 32 4.32 3.35 -8.70
N ILE A 33 4.60 2.43 -9.61
CA ILE A 33 3.92 2.37 -10.92
C ILE A 33 2.42 2.13 -10.73
N GLU A 34 2.05 1.15 -9.92
CA GLU A 34 0.63 0.84 -9.68
C GLU A 34 -0.08 1.97 -8.93
N ALA A 35 0.60 2.63 -7.99
CA ALA A 35 0.06 3.81 -7.32
C ALA A 35 -0.21 4.93 -8.32
N ASN A 36 0.64 5.08 -9.33
CA ASN A 36 0.45 6.06 -10.40
C ASN A 36 -0.74 5.70 -11.30
N GLU A 37 -0.96 4.42 -11.57
CA GLU A 37 -2.14 3.95 -12.30
C GLU A 37 -3.43 4.21 -11.52
N LEU A 38 -3.37 4.06 -10.20
CA LEU A 38 -4.49 4.46 -9.34
C LEU A 38 -4.75 5.97 -9.45
N LEU A 39 -3.71 6.78 -9.46
CA LEU A 39 -3.83 8.23 -9.66
C LEU A 39 -4.49 8.56 -11.00
N GLU A 40 -4.16 7.83 -12.06
CA GLU A 40 -4.74 8.04 -13.39
C GLU A 40 -6.26 7.86 -13.43
N CYS A 41 -6.81 7.07 -12.51
CA CYS A 41 -8.27 6.91 -12.40
C CYS A 41 -8.97 8.24 -12.09
N PHE A 42 -8.26 9.20 -11.52
CA PHE A 42 -8.79 10.51 -11.12
C PHE A 42 -8.23 11.66 -11.96
N GLN A 43 -7.51 11.36 -13.03
CA GLN A 43 -6.79 12.35 -13.84
C GLN A 43 -7.71 13.46 -14.37
N TRP A 44 -8.93 13.11 -14.77
CA TRP A 44 -9.85 14.03 -15.42
C TRP A 44 -10.98 14.51 -14.53
N SER A 45 -11.21 13.86 -13.40
CA SER A 45 -12.31 14.22 -12.51
C SER A 45 -12.07 13.61 -11.12
N ASP A 46 -12.26 14.42 -10.09
CA ASP A 46 -12.21 13.94 -8.71
C ASP A 46 -13.40 13.05 -8.36
N ASP A 47 -14.57 13.33 -8.95
CA ASP A 47 -15.83 12.68 -8.61
C ASP A 47 -16.35 11.73 -9.69
N GLY A 48 -15.94 11.90 -10.94
CA GLY A 48 -16.42 11.13 -12.09
C GLY A 48 -15.57 9.91 -12.41
N TYR A 49 -14.96 9.29 -11.43
CA TYR A 49 -14.11 8.11 -11.62
C TYR A 49 -14.94 6.82 -11.79
N ASP A 50 -14.35 5.82 -12.44
CA ASP A 50 -14.90 4.48 -12.56
C ASP A 50 -14.47 3.64 -11.35
N LEU A 51 -15.42 3.32 -10.48
CA LEU A 51 -15.14 2.57 -9.24
C LEU A 51 -14.51 1.19 -9.51
N GLU A 52 -14.95 0.48 -10.56
CA GLU A 52 -14.38 -0.84 -10.86
C GLU A 52 -12.91 -0.73 -11.26
N HIS A 53 -12.53 0.30 -11.98
CA HIS A 53 -11.14 0.57 -12.32
C HIS A 53 -10.32 0.92 -11.09
N VAL A 54 -10.87 1.75 -10.21
CA VAL A 54 -10.21 2.08 -8.92
C VAL A 54 -9.96 0.83 -8.08
N LYS A 55 -10.93 -0.07 -8.01
CA LYS A 55 -10.79 -1.34 -7.27
C LYS A 55 -9.62 -2.18 -7.81
N GLU A 56 -9.50 -2.29 -9.13
CA GLU A 56 -8.44 -3.06 -9.76
C GLU A 56 -7.06 -2.46 -9.46
N GLU A 57 -6.91 -1.16 -9.64
CA GLU A 57 -5.62 -0.50 -9.44
C GLU A 57 -5.22 -0.45 -7.96
N LEU A 58 -6.19 -0.25 -7.06
CA LEU A 58 -5.94 -0.31 -5.62
C LEU A 58 -5.52 -1.73 -5.21
N ALA A 59 -6.17 -2.76 -5.76
CA ALA A 59 -5.82 -4.15 -5.49
C ALA A 59 -4.38 -4.45 -5.92
N ASP A 60 -3.96 -3.97 -7.09
CA ASP A 60 -2.59 -4.16 -7.58
C ASP A 60 -1.55 -3.53 -6.65
N VAL A 61 -1.82 -2.34 -6.12
CA VAL A 61 -0.95 -1.69 -5.12
C VAL A 61 -0.80 -2.59 -3.89
N ILE A 62 -1.93 -3.10 -3.38
CA ILE A 62 -1.93 -3.97 -2.18
C ILE A 62 -1.17 -5.28 -2.45
N VAL A 63 -1.37 -5.89 -3.61
CA VAL A 63 -0.68 -7.14 -3.99
C VAL A 63 0.84 -6.94 -3.97
N TYR A 64 1.36 -5.89 -4.58
CA TYR A 64 2.79 -5.61 -4.55
C TYR A 64 3.31 -5.26 -3.17
N CYS A 65 2.48 -4.62 -2.33
CA CYS A 65 2.85 -4.40 -0.92
C CYS A 65 2.99 -5.73 -0.17
N VAL A 66 2.10 -6.69 -0.39
CA VAL A 66 2.20 -8.03 0.20
C VAL A 66 3.46 -8.74 -0.28
N ASP A 67 3.75 -8.66 -1.58
CA ASP A 67 4.98 -9.24 -2.14
C ASP A 67 6.24 -8.66 -1.47
N MET A 68 6.24 -7.35 -1.23
CA MET A 68 7.34 -6.66 -0.53
C MET A 68 7.49 -7.15 0.91
N LEU A 69 6.38 -7.26 1.63
CA LEU A 69 6.37 -7.78 3.00
C LEU A 69 6.97 -9.19 3.05
N ASP A 70 6.54 -10.06 2.14
CA ASP A 70 7.05 -11.42 2.07
C ASP A 70 8.55 -11.46 1.74
N LYS A 71 8.98 -10.62 0.80
CA LYS A 71 10.39 -10.57 0.39
C LYS A 71 11.30 -10.13 1.52
N LEU A 72 10.86 -9.20 2.34
CA LEU A 72 11.63 -8.68 3.46
C LEU A 72 11.39 -9.44 4.78
N GLY A 73 10.49 -10.41 4.77
CA GLY A 73 10.16 -11.17 5.99
C GLY A 73 9.48 -10.34 7.06
N LEU A 74 8.65 -9.38 6.66
CA LEU A 74 7.99 -8.44 7.57
C LEU A 74 6.55 -8.86 7.83
N ASP A 75 6.10 -8.60 9.05
CA ASP A 75 4.71 -8.75 9.45
C ASP A 75 3.97 -7.42 9.33
N VAL A 76 2.85 -7.41 8.60
CA VAL A 76 2.11 -6.17 8.33
C VAL A 76 1.58 -5.54 9.60
N ASP A 77 1.07 -6.32 10.53
CA ASP A 77 0.52 -5.79 11.78
C ASP A 77 1.60 -5.13 12.63
N GLU A 78 2.77 -5.73 12.71
CA GLU A 78 3.91 -5.15 13.45
C GLU A 78 4.32 -3.81 12.88
N ILE A 79 4.59 -3.74 11.56
CA ILE A 79 5.11 -2.50 10.97
C ILE A 79 4.07 -1.39 10.94
N VAL A 80 2.80 -1.73 10.70
CA VAL A 80 1.70 -0.74 10.67
C VAL A 80 1.46 -0.19 12.07
N ASN A 81 1.36 -1.06 13.08
CA ASN A 81 1.12 -0.62 14.45
C ASN A 81 2.28 0.19 15.01
N ALA A 82 3.52 -0.19 14.70
CA ALA A 82 4.69 0.59 15.09
C ALA A 82 4.65 2.00 14.48
N LYS A 83 4.28 2.09 13.20
CA LYS A 83 4.18 3.38 12.52
C LYS A 83 3.01 4.21 13.06
N MET A 84 1.87 3.58 13.35
CA MET A 84 0.72 4.26 13.92
C MET A 84 1.03 4.88 15.29
N SER A 85 1.79 4.19 16.13
CA SER A 85 2.23 4.74 17.41
C SER A 85 3.07 6.01 17.22
N LYS A 86 3.95 6.02 16.22
CA LYS A 86 4.74 7.21 15.89
C LYS A 86 3.87 8.35 15.37
N ASN A 87 2.90 8.03 14.52
CA ASN A 87 1.97 9.03 13.96
C ASN A 87 1.11 9.65 15.06
N GLU A 88 0.61 8.84 15.97
CA GLU A 88 -0.20 9.33 17.11
C GLU A 88 0.61 10.29 17.99
N ALA A 89 1.90 10.03 18.18
CA ALA A 89 2.78 10.92 18.92
C ALA A 89 3.05 12.23 18.19
N LYS A 90 3.19 12.20 16.83
CA LYS A 90 3.41 13.39 16.01
C LYS A 90 2.15 14.25 15.87
N TYR A 91 0.98 13.61 15.85
CA TYR A 91 -0.31 14.26 15.62
C TYR A 91 -1.27 14.01 16.80
N PRO A 92 -0.95 14.55 17.98
CA PRO A 92 -1.86 14.38 19.13
C PRO A 92 -3.23 15.00 18.82
N VAL A 93 -4.30 14.34 19.28
CA VAL A 93 -5.69 14.73 18.95
C VAL A 93 -5.95 16.21 19.25
N GLU A 94 -5.45 16.72 20.36
CA GLU A 94 -5.66 18.09 20.82
C GLU A 94 -5.15 19.12 19.81
N LYS A 95 -4.10 18.78 19.06
CA LYS A 95 -3.45 19.69 18.08
C LYS A 95 -3.85 19.40 16.66
N ALA A 96 -4.09 18.14 16.33
CA ALA A 96 -4.28 17.69 14.95
C ALA A 96 -5.74 17.68 14.49
N LYS A 97 -6.70 17.63 15.43
CA LYS A 97 -8.12 17.52 15.09
C LYS A 97 -8.57 18.70 14.23
N GLY A 98 -9.10 18.40 13.05
CA GLY A 98 -9.58 19.41 12.11
C GLY A 98 -8.50 20.13 11.33
N SER A 99 -7.23 19.68 11.40
CA SER A 99 -6.11 20.29 10.70
C SER A 99 -5.40 19.26 9.80
N ALA A 100 -5.04 19.66 8.59
CA ALA A 100 -4.19 18.85 7.68
C ALA A 100 -2.73 19.32 7.70
N ALA A 101 -2.35 20.17 8.65
CA ALA A 101 -0.97 20.65 8.77
C ALA A 101 0.00 19.53 9.15
N LYS A 102 1.25 19.64 8.72
CA LYS A 102 2.31 18.71 9.14
C LYS A 102 2.58 18.87 10.63
N TYR A 103 3.12 17.81 11.25
CA TYR A 103 3.33 17.76 12.69
C TYR A 103 4.21 18.91 13.23
N ASP A 104 5.14 19.41 12.44
CA ASP A 104 6.03 20.53 12.81
C ASP A 104 5.35 21.89 12.74
N GLN A 105 4.12 21.95 12.22
CA GLN A 105 3.32 23.16 12.11
C GLN A 105 2.10 23.18 13.03
N LEU A 106 1.93 22.15 13.84
CA LEU A 106 0.80 22.04 14.77
C LEU A 106 1.01 22.86 16.06
#